data_e69ac8d0e1b07a1324796bf591de92aa
#
_entry.id   e69ac8d0e1b07a1324796bf591de92aa
#
_cell.length_a   1.000
_cell.length_b   1.000
_cell.length_c   1.000
_cell.angle_alpha   90.00
_cell.angle_beta   90.00
_cell.angle_gamma   90.00
#
_symmetry.space_group_name_H-M   'P 1'
#
loop_
_entity.id
_entity.type
_entity.pdbx_description
1 polymer ?
#
loop_
_entity_poly.entity_id
_entity_poly.type
_entity_poly.pdbx_seq_one_letter_code
_entity_poly.pdbx_strand_id
1 'polypeptide(L)'
;MQEITYRSDGFYDEVAASDQKNVHLIMIATKPDIIKQVPLYKELQNRGHLVLLGHTGQHYDENLSGGMLKEFGVEPDFNLNVRGAAHEVVSQIIGRLGHVIGELKERGKIVIPYVHGDTTTCMAAANAGYCHRFGAVHVEAGIRTLTPKFADFGLSDEGFDCKAWREFQMDRSNWESGSQEPFPEQFNTRCAEAATGIHLAPVELDREFMLNEGYCDDRIFVVGNSVADATHEALGRAESSTVFERHPELADGDFVRFCIHRGENCTNEKRFRAIYDAMKMMIEDCRKVLLISLFKTESALKNFG
;
A
#
# COMPACT_ATOMS: atom_id res chain seq x y z
N MET A 1 -1.26 -13.91 24.58
CA MET A 1 -1.38 -12.86 23.53
C MET A 1 -0.18 -11.95 23.64
N GLN A 2 0.54 -11.70 22.55
CA GLN A 2 1.57 -10.67 22.59
C GLN A 2 0.88 -9.32 22.86
N GLU A 3 1.33 -8.60 23.87
CA GLU A 3 0.81 -7.30 24.24
C GLU A 3 1.26 -6.22 23.26
N ILE A 4 0.54 -5.09 23.23
CA ILE A 4 0.97 -3.89 22.51
C ILE A 4 2.27 -3.40 23.17
N THR A 5 3.27 -3.09 22.36
CA THR A 5 4.51 -2.48 22.86
C THR A 5 4.43 -0.98 22.61
N TYR A 6 4.67 -0.18 23.62
CA TYR A 6 4.71 1.27 23.56
C TYR A 6 6.14 1.77 23.67
N ARG A 7 6.43 2.97 23.16
CA ARG A 7 7.75 3.61 23.24
C ARG A 7 8.19 3.93 24.69
N SER A 8 7.21 4.11 25.60
CA SER A 8 7.44 4.40 27.02
C SER A 8 6.32 3.82 27.87
N ASP A 9 6.60 3.55 29.15
CA ASP A 9 5.59 3.11 30.13
C ASP A 9 4.55 4.21 30.41
N GLY A 10 4.89 5.48 30.19
CA GLY A 10 4.00 6.64 30.36
C GLY A 10 3.32 7.11 29.07
N PHE A 11 3.32 6.32 28.01
CA PHE A 11 2.86 6.71 26.66
C PHE A 11 1.56 7.50 26.65
N TYR A 12 0.51 7.00 27.29
CA TYR A 12 -0.80 7.67 27.26
C TYR A 12 -0.80 8.98 28.03
N ASP A 13 -0.09 9.07 29.15
CA ASP A 13 -0.02 10.29 29.96
C ASP A 13 0.82 11.36 29.26
N GLU A 14 1.89 10.97 28.57
CA GLU A 14 2.68 11.87 27.71
C GLU A 14 1.82 12.48 26.60
N VAL A 15 1.03 11.65 25.89
CA VAL A 15 0.12 12.13 24.84
C VAL A 15 -0.98 13.01 25.44
N ALA A 16 -1.52 12.65 26.60
CA ALA A 16 -2.57 13.40 27.29
C ALA A 16 -2.09 14.77 27.77
N ALA A 17 -0.84 14.88 28.17
CA ALA A 17 -0.22 16.14 28.65
C ALA A 17 -0.12 17.24 27.57
N SER A 18 -0.20 16.88 26.28
CA SER A 18 -0.25 17.89 25.20
C SER A 18 -1.55 18.70 25.28
N ASP A 19 -1.47 20.00 25.04
CA ASP A 19 -2.62 20.92 24.95
C ASP A 19 -3.45 20.70 23.65
N GLN A 20 -2.88 20.02 22.67
CA GLN A 20 -3.56 19.67 21.42
C GLN A 20 -4.59 18.56 21.65
N LYS A 21 -5.83 18.83 21.27
CA LYS A 21 -6.92 17.83 21.35
C LYS A 21 -6.84 16.80 20.25
N ASN A 22 -6.43 17.23 19.05
CA ASN A 22 -6.35 16.37 17.89
C ASN A 22 -5.04 15.57 17.89
N VAL A 23 -5.14 14.27 17.74
CA VAL A 23 -4.02 13.33 17.60
C VAL A 23 -4.09 12.75 16.20
N HIS A 24 -3.13 13.10 15.37
CA HIS A 24 -2.98 12.51 14.04
C HIS A 24 -2.27 11.16 14.19
N LEU A 25 -2.95 10.07 13.90
CA LEU A 25 -2.44 8.71 14.09
C LEU A 25 -2.13 8.08 12.73
N ILE A 26 -0.85 8.03 12.36
CA ILE A 26 -0.39 7.42 11.11
C ILE A 26 -0.17 5.93 11.32
N MET A 27 -0.88 5.09 10.56
CA MET A 27 -0.79 3.63 10.67
C MET A 27 0.07 3.04 9.55
N ILE A 28 1.06 2.25 9.92
CA ILE A 28 1.97 1.57 8.99
C ILE A 28 2.08 0.07 9.30
N ALA A 29 2.44 -0.72 8.29
CA ALA A 29 2.70 -2.16 8.42
C ALA A 29 3.78 -2.64 7.46
N THR A 30 3.61 -2.38 6.17
CA THR A 30 4.41 -2.91 5.07
C THR A 30 5.36 -1.84 4.52
N LYS A 31 6.34 -2.26 3.70
CA LYS A 31 7.23 -1.31 3.02
C LYS A 31 6.49 -0.22 2.24
N PRO A 32 5.46 -0.53 1.42
CA PRO A 32 4.68 0.51 0.76
C PRO A 32 4.03 1.51 1.71
N ASP A 33 3.48 1.05 2.84
CA ASP A 33 2.89 1.93 3.84
C ASP A 33 3.95 2.89 4.42
N ILE A 34 5.13 2.36 4.78
CA ILE A 34 6.23 3.18 5.33
C ILE A 34 6.66 4.23 4.32
N ILE A 35 6.94 3.82 3.07
CA ILE A 35 7.40 4.71 1.99
C ILE A 35 6.42 5.87 1.78
N LYS A 36 5.12 5.60 1.80
CA LYS A 36 4.10 6.59 1.45
C LYS A 36 3.52 7.35 2.64
N GLN A 37 3.56 6.79 3.86
CA GLN A 37 3.03 7.43 5.06
C GLN A 37 4.07 8.24 5.84
N VAL A 38 5.36 7.89 5.76
CA VAL A 38 6.40 8.63 6.49
C VAL A 38 6.57 10.08 6.00
N PRO A 39 6.50 10.41 4.71
CA PRO A 39 6.48 11.81 4.29
C PRO A 39 5.34 12.63 4.93
N LEU A 40 4.15 12.05 4.99
CA LEU A 40 3.00 12.67 5.65
C LEU A 40 3.22 12.83 7.17
N TYR A 41 3.76 11.80 7.82
CA TYR A 41 4.11 11.84 9.24
C TYR A 41 5.08 12.99 9.54
N LYS A 42 6.17 13.08 8.79
CA LYS A 42 7.18 14.15 8.94
C LYS A 42 6.58 15.54 8.70
N GLU A 43 5.75 15.69 7.68
CA GLU A 43 5.14 16.99 7.36
C GLU A 43 4.18 17.45 8.45
N LEU A 44 3.36 16.56 9.00
CA LEU A 44 2.49 16.88 10.14
C LEU A 44 3.31 17.28 11.38
N GLN A 45 4.43 16.61 11.66
CA GLN A 45 5.34 16.99 12.73
C GLN A 45 5.97 18.37 12.48
N ASN A 46 6.44 18.63 11.27
CA ASN A 46 7.06 19.90 10.89
C ASN A 46 6.08 21.08 11.05
N ARG A 47 4.80 20.84 10.86
CA ARG A 47 3.73 21.82 11.10
C ARG A 47 3.32 21.93 12.58
N GLY A 48 3.96 21.18 13.47
CA GLY A 48 3.74 21.24 14.90
C GLY A 48 2.47 20.52 15.37
N HIS A 49 1.91 19.61 14.58
CA HIS A 49 0.78 18.78 15.01
C HIS A 49 1.22 17.67 15.96
N LEU A 50 0.34 17.28 16.86
CA LEU A 50 0.51 16.08 17.69
C LEU A 50 0.29 14.85 16.81
N VAL A 51 1.37 14.15 16.46
CA VAL A 51 1.36 13.01 15.55
C VAL A 51 1.92 11.79 16.23
N LEU A 52 1.25 10.66 16.05
CA LEU A 52 1.70 9.34 16.48
C LEU A 52 1.91 8.44 15.27
N LEU A 53 2.97 7.63 15.33
CA LEU A 53 3.25 6.59 14.34
C LEU A 53 2.97 5.21 14.95
N GLY A 54 1.92 4.55 14.48
CA GLY A 54 1.55 3.21 14.94
C GLY A 54 1.96 2.13 13.93
N HIS A 55 2.68 1.11 14.39
CA HIS A 55 3.03 -0.05 13.56
C HIS A 55 2.17 -1.26 13.93
N THR A 56 1.62 -1.98 12.93
CA THR A 56 0.82 -3.17 13.24
C THR A 56 1.66 -4.37 13.65
N GLY A 57 2.91 -4.44 13.19
CA GLY A 57 3.81 -5.56 13.47
C GLY A 57 3.69 -6.73 12.49
N GLN A 58 2.82 -6.63 11.47
CA GLN A 58 2.59 -7.72 10.51
C GLN A 58 3.87 -8.14 9.76
N HIS A 59 4.79 -7.22 9.51
CA HIS A 59 6.08 -7.44 8.87
C HIS A 59 7.21 -6.73 9.63
N TYR A 60 7.40 -7.10 10.89
CA TYR A 60 8.44 -6.48 11.75
C TYR A 60 9.83 -7.09 11.60
N ASP A 61 10.05 -7.87 10.56
CA ASP A 61 11.35 -8.43 10.24
C ASP A 61 12.30 -7.30 9.77
N GLU A 62 13.55 -7.31 10.25
CA GLU A 62 14.54 -6.27 9.92
C GLU A 62 14.76 -6.12 8.41
N ASN A 63 14.61 -7.21 7.65
CA ASN A 63 14.68 -7.21 6.19
C ASN A 63 13.43 -6.68 5.50
N LEU A 64 12.29 -6.56 6.19
CA LEU A 64 11.02 -6.18 5.59
C LEU A 64 10.60 -4.75 5.95
N SER A 65 10.56 -4.38 7.21
CA SER A 65 10.13 -3.04 7.65
C SER A 65 11.15 -2.33 8.52
N GLY A 66 11.90 -3.05 9.38
CA GLY A 66 12.85 -2.44 10.29
C GLY A 66 13.97 -1.66 9.59
N GLY A 67 14.51 -2.19 8.50
CA GLY A 67 15.50 -1.49 7.67
C GLY A 67 14.95 -0.21 7.05
N MET A 68 13.69 -0.23 6.59
CA MET A 68 13.01 0.95 6.05
C MET A 68 12.80 2.05 7.09
N LEU A 69 12.35 1.69 8.29
CA LEU A 69 12.16 2.66 9.38
C LEU A 69 13.47 3.35 9.74
N LYS A 70 14.57 2.59 9.83
CA LYS A 70 15.92 3.14 10.04
C LYS A 70 16.35 4.05 8.89
N GLU A 71 16.09 3.66 7.65
CA GLU A 71 16.41 4.45 6.46
C GLU A 71 15.68 5.81 6.45
N PHE A 72 14.41 5.83 6.84
CA PHE A 72 13.63 7.05 6.97
C PHE A 72 13.89 7.82 8.28
N GLY A 73 14.64 7.23 9.23
CA GLY A 73 14.96 7.85 10.51
C GLY A 73 13.74 8.04 11.41
N VAL A 74 12.81 7.09 11.41
CA VAL A 74 11.59 7.13 12.22
C VAL A 74 11.43 5.88 13.07
N GLU A 75 10.85 6.04 14.25
CA GLU A 75 10.51 4.95 15.16
C GLU A 75 9.02 5.01 15.49
N PRO A 76 8.31 3.87 15.51
CA PRO A 76 6.91 3.82 15.91
C PRO A 76 6.72 4.15 17.38
N ASP A 77 5.70 4.92 17.71
CA ASP A 77 5.28 5.22 19.08
C ASP A 77 4.70 3.99 19.78
N PHE A 78 4.09 3.10 18.99
CA PHE A 78 3.63 1.79 19.48
C PHE A 78 3.62 0.74 18.37
N ASN A 79 3.68 -0.54 18.79
CA ASN A 79 3.56 -1.70 17.92
C ASN A 79 2.44 -2.61 18.41
N LEU A 80 1.49 -2.91 17.55
CA LEU A 80 0.35 -3.78 17.86
C LEU A 80 0.75 -5.26 17.95
N ASN A 81 1.93 -5.64 17.46
CA ASN A 81 2.45 -7.02 17.49
C ASN A 81 1.49 -8.08 16.93
N VAL A 82 0.80 -7.76 15.81
CA VAL A 82 -0.14 -8.70 15.21
C VAL A 82 0.57 -9.84 14.50
N ARG A 83 -0.01 -11.06 14.59
CA ARG A 83 0.53 -12.28 13.96
C ARG A 83 -0.63 -13.21 13.58
N GLY A 84 -0.37 -14.09 12.63
CA GLY A 84 -1.28 -15.18 12.28
C GLY A 84 -1.84 -15.10 10.87
N ALA A 85 -2.92 -15.84 10.62
CA ALA A 85 -3.64 -15.82 9.36
C ALA A 85 -4.35 -14.49 9.12
N ALA A 86 -4.77 -14.20 7.89
CA ALA A 86 -5.36 -12.91 7.51
C ALA A 86 -6.53 -12.47 8.43
N HIS A 87 -7.45 -13.38 8.75
CA HIS A 87 -8.58 -13.06 9.63
C HIS A 87 -8.16 -12.77 11.07
N GLU A 88 -7.10 -13.43 11.56
CA GLU A 88 -6.53 -13.16 12.89
C GLU A 88 -5.83 -11.81 12.94
N VAL A 89 -5.09 -11.48 11.87
CA VAL A 89 -4.44 -10.16 11.73
C VAL A 89 -5.50 -9.05 11.75
N VAL A 90 -6.56 -9.16 10.97
CA VAL A 90 -7.67 -8.20 10.93
C VAL A 90 -8.28 -8.00 12.31
N SER A 91 -8.68 -9.09 12.97
CA SER A 91 -9.31 -9.03 14.29
C SER A 91 -8.41 -8.42 15.36
N GLN A 92 -7.10 -8.75 15.33
CA GLN A 92 -6.11 -8.19 16.26
C GLN A 92 -5.88 -6.70 16.01
N ILE A 93 -5.80 -6.24 14.76
CA ILE A 93 -5.65 -4.81 14.46
C ILE A 93 -6.87 -4.06 14.99
N ILE A 94 -8.08 -4.48 14.64
CA ILE A 94 -9.31 -3.81 15.10
C ILE A 94 -9.36 -3.74 16.62
N GLY A 95 -9.11 -4.86 17.31
CA GLY A 95 -9.19 -4.92 18.76
C GLY A 95 -8.10 -4.11 19.47
N ARG A 96 -6.83 -4.28 19.05
CA ARG A 96 -5.70 -3.62 19.71
C ARG A 96 -5.62 -2.13 19.39
N LEU A 97 -5.82 -1.75 18.13
CA LEU A 97 -5.89 -0.34 17.76
C LEU A 97 -7.12 0.33 18.37
N GLY A 98 -8.26 -0.37 18.41
CA GLY A 98 -9.45 0.10 19.10
C GLY A 98 -9.18 0.39 20.58
N HIS A 99 -8.40 -0.45 21.27
CA HIS A 99 -7.97 -0.18 22.64
C HIS A 99 -7.13 1.11 22.73
N VAL A 100 -6.12 1.28 21.84
CA VAL A 100 -5.29 2.50 21.82
C VAL A 100 -6.15 3.76 21.61
N ILE A 101 -7.06 3.72 20.63
CA ILE A 101 -7.97 4.84 20.33
C ILE A 101 -8.90 5.11 21.53
N GLY A 102 -9.42 4.06 22.16
CA GLY A 102 -10.30 4.16 23.34
C GLY A 102 -9.61 4.86 24.51
N GLU A 103 -8.39 4.43 24.86
CA GLU A 103 -7.59 5.02 25.92
C GLU A 103 -7.28 6.51 25.68
N LEU A 104 -6.94 6.88 24.44
CA LEU A 104 -6.72 8.28 24.08
C LEU A 104 -8.02 9.11 24.15
N LYS A 105 -9.15 8.53 23.72
CA LYS A 105 -10.46 9.16 23.78
C LYS A 105 -10.92 9.41 25.22
N GLU A 106 -10.71 8.47 26.13
CA GLU A 106 -11.02 8.61 27.56
C GLU A 106 -10.21 9.74 28.20
N ARG A 107 -9.02 10.02 27.68
CA ARG A 107 -8.17 11.16 28.08
C ARG A 107 -8.51 12.47 27.36
N GLY A 108 -9.65 12.52 26.65
CA GLY A 108 -10.18 13.73 26.00
C GLY A 108 -9.55 14.05 24.65
N LYS A 109 -8.81 13.11 24.04
CA LYS A 109 -8.22 13.29 22.70
C LYS A 109 -9.21 12.92 21.60
N ILE A 110 -9.10 13.61 20.48
CA ILE A 110 -9.79 13.30 19.21
C ILE A 110 -8.76 12.63 18.32
N VAL A 111 -8.90 11.32 18.09
CA VAL A 111 -7.95 10.57 17.29
C VAL A 111 -8.37 10.59 15.83
N ILE A 112 -7.46 10.95 14.94
CA ILE A 112 -7.65 11.00 13.49
C ILE A 112 -6.72 9.95 12.87
N PRO A 113 -7.21 8.72 12.62
CA PRO A 113 -6.41 7.70 11.98
C PRO A 113 -6.15 8.04 10.50
N TYR A 114 -4.92 7.92 10.05
CA TYR A 114 -4.53 7.94 8.65
C TYR A 114 -4.20 6.52 8.21
N VAL A 115 -4.93 6.05 7.25
CA VAL A 115 -4.78 4.71 6.67
C VAL A 115 -4.39 4.84 5.20
N HIS A 116 -3.63 3.88 4.68
CA HIS A 116 -3.03 4.03 3.36
C HIS A 116 -3.41 2.88 2.43
N GLY A 117 -3.84 3.23 1.22
CA GLY A 117 -3.97 2.35 0.07
C GLY A 117 -4.98 1.22 0.27
N ASP A 118 -4.50 0.00 0.01
CA ASP A 118 -5.33 -1.18 -0.16
C ASP A 118 -4.89 -2.38 0.71
N THR A 119 -4.12 -2.09 1.77
CA THR A 119 -3.60 -3.14 2.65
C THR A 119 -4.64 -3.61 3.67
N THR A 120 -4.44 -4.81 4.22
CA THR A 120 -5.23 -5.32 5.36
C THR A 120 -5.16 -4.36 6.55
N THR A 121 -4.02 -3.72 6.76
CA THR A 121 -3.85 -2.68 7.80
C THR A 121 -4.75 -1.48 7.53
N CYS A 122 -4.81 -1.00 6.28
CA CYS A 122 -5.68 0.10 5.89
C CYS A 122 -7.13 -0.17 6.27
N MET A 123 -7.66 -1.29 5.81
CA MET A 123 -9.04 -1.70 6.08
C MET A 123 -9.33 -1.87 7.57
N ALA A 124 -8.47 -2.59 8.29
CA ALA A 124 -8.71 -2.89 9.70
C ALA A 124 -8.56 -1.66 10.60
N ALA A 125 -7.58 -0.77 10.32
CA ALA A 125 -7.39 0.47 11.08
C ALA A 125 -8.50 1.49 10.82
N ALA A 126 -9.01 1.61 9.59
CA ALA A 126 -10.18 2.43 9.30
C ALA A 126 -11.40 1.97 10.10
N ASN A 127 -11.65 0.65 10.15
CA ASN A 127 -12.74 0.08 10.94
C ASN A 127 -12.56 0.31 12.45
N ALA A 128 -11.34 0.22 12.99
CA ALA A 128 -11.07 0.54 14.39
C ALA A 128 -11.45 2.00 14.72
N GLY A 129 -11.08 2.96 13.87
CA GLY A 129 -11.47 4.36 14.00
C GLY A 129 -12.99 4.54 13.95
N TYR A 130 -13.64 3.92 12.98
CA TYR A 130 -15.10 3.97 12.81
C TYR A 130 -15.86 3.48 14.06
N CYS A 131 -15.41 2.39 14.67
CA CYS A 131 -16.02 1.85 15.90
C CYS A 131 -15.97 2.85 17.06
N HIS A 132 -14.99 3.75 17.08
CA HIS A 132 -14.89 4.83 18.07
C HIS A 132 -15.56 6.14 17.64
N ARG A 133 -16.24 6.15 16.48
CA ARG A 133 -16.88 7.32 15.84
C ARG A 133 -15.86 8.40 15.42
N PHE A 134 -14.64 8.00 15.15
CA PHE A 134 -13.63 8.81 14.51
C PHE A 134 -13.53 8.39 13.05
N GLY A 135 -13.84 9.30 12.13
CA GLY A 135 -13.62 9.07 10.71
C GLY A 135 -12.12 9.03 10.43
N ALA A 136 -11.65 7.99 9.77
CA ALA A 136 -10.28 7.95 9.29
C ALA A 136 -10.09 8.85 8.07
N VAL A 137 -8.83 9.20 7.77
CA VAL A 137 -8.37 9.79 6.51
C VAL A 137 -7.76 8.67 5.68
N HIS A 138 -8.32 8.41 4.50
CA HIS A 138 -7.79 7.41 3.58
C HIS A 138 -6.84 8.06 2.58
N VAL A 139 -5.57 7.78 2.72
CA VAL A 139 -4.51 8.20 1.80
C VAL A 139 -4.42 7.22 0.65
N GLU A 140 -4.35 7.71 -0.59
CA GLU A 140 -4.40 6.90 -1.81
C GLU A 140 -5.78 6.22 -2.03
N ALA A 141 -6.84 6.98 -1.74
CA ALA A 141 -8.22 6.51 -1.89
C ALA A 141 -8.70 6.52 -3.35
N GLY A 142 -9.67 5.69 -3.67
CA GLY A 142 -10.36 5.69 -4.96
C GLY A 142 -9.71 4.84 -6.04
N ILE A 143 -8.59 4.20 -5.79
CA ILE A 143 -7.94 3.33 -6.78
C ILE A 143 -8.81 2.12 -7.08
N ARG A 144 -9.18 1.96 -8.36
CA ARG A 144 -9.99 0.84 -8.84
C ARG A 144 -9.29 0.10 -9.95
N THR A 145 -9.42 -1.21 -9.93
CA THR A 145 -9.05 -2.03 -11.09
C THR A 145 -10.19 -2.02 -12.08
N LEU A 146 -9.91 -1.54 -13.26
CA LEU A 146 -10.80 -1.58 -14.41
C LEU A 146 -10.30 -2.65 -15.35
N THR A 147 -11.21 -3.53 -15.75
CA THR A 147 -10.89 -4.60 -16.68
C THR A 147 -11.57 -4.28 -18.00
N PRO A 148 -10.82 -4.15 -19.11
CA PRO A 148 -11.46 -4.06 -20.42
C PRO A 148 -12.34 -5.28 -20.67
N LYS A 149 -13.49 -5.09 -21.28
CA LYS A 149 -14.42 -6.15 -21.68
C LYS A 149 -13.75 -7.04 -22.73
N PHE A 150 -12.95 -7.95 -22.29
CA PHE A 150 -12.11 -8.78 -23.17
C PHE A 150 -12.94 -9.58 -24.18
N ALA A 151 -14.15 -9.99 -23.80
CA ALA A 151 -15.08 -10.69 -24.70
C ALA A 151 -15.49 -9.83 -25.90
N ASP A 152 -15.50 -8.50 -25.75
CA ASP A 152 -15.91 -7.58 -26.82
C ASP A 152 -14.74 -7.27 -27.77
N PHE A 153 -13.49 -7.51 -27.37
CA PHE A 153 -12.33 -7.26 -28.23
C PHE A 153 -12.21 -8.27 -29.37
N GLY A 154 -12.61 -9.51 -29.15
CA GLY A 154 -12.48 -10.61 -30.10
C GLY A 154 -11.02 -11.01 -30.36
N LEU A 155 -10.66 -12.25 -30.08
CA LEU A 155 -9.43 -12.84 -30.56
C LEU A 155 -9.65 -13.38 -31.97
N SER A 156 -8.97 -12.84 -32.98
CA SER A 156 -9.01 -13.41 -34.32
C SER A 156 -8.08 -14.64 -34.39
N ASP A 157 -8.41 -15.58 -35.26
CA ASP A 157 -7.55 -16.75 -35.55
C ASP A 157 -6.21 -16.34 -36.19
N GLU A 158 -6.08 -15.07 -36.61
CA GLU A 158 -4.87 -14.50 -37.22
C GLU A 158 -3.83 -14.03 -36.19
N GLY A 159 -4.17 -14.10 -34.89
CA GLY A 159 -3.29 -13.72 -33.79
C GLY A 159 -3.77 -12.49 -33.01
N PHE A 160 -2.95 -12.08 -32.02
CA PHE A 160 -3.26 -10.97 -31.14
C PHE A 160 -2.69 -9.65 -31.69
N ASP A 161 -3.59 -8.71 -32.06
CA ASP A 161 -3.19 -7.36 -32.46
C ASP A 161 -2.97 -6.46 -31.24
N CYS A 162 -1.69 -6.29 -30.87
CA CYS A 162 -1.28 -5.45 -29.75
C CYS A 162 -1.68 -3.98 -29.92
N LYS A 163 -1.75 -3.45 -31.16
CA LYS A 163 -2.12 -2.05 -31.39
C LYS A 163 -3.62 -1.86 -31.20
N ALA A 164 -4.42 -2.71 -31.81
CA ALA A 164 -5.88 -2.70 -31.63
C ALA A 164 -6.26 -2.93 -30.17
N TRP A 165 -5.59 -3.84 -29.47
CA TRP A 165 -5.80 -4.06 -28.05
C TRP A 165 -5.47 -2.82 -27.18
N ARG A 166 -4.39 -2.13 -27.51
CA ARG A 166 -4.03 -0.88 -26.82
C ARG A 166 -5.09 0.21 -27.03
N GLU A 167 -5.55 0.39 -28.26
CA GLU A 167 -6.60 1.36 -28.60
C GLU A 167 -7.92 1.01 -27.86
N PHE A 168 -8.29 -0.27 -27.84
CA PHE A 168 -9.47 -0.76 -27.12
C PHE A 168 -9.39 -0.50 -25.62
N GLN A 169 -8.22 -0.74 -25.00
CA GLN A 169 -8.02 -0.46 -23.56
C GLN A 169 -8.06 1.03 -23.21
N MET A 170 -7.73 1.91 -24.14
CA MET A 170 -7.73 3.36 -23.91
C MET A 170 -9.13 3.95 -24.00
N ASP A 171 -10.08 3.25 -24.57
CA ASP A 171 -11.47 3.66 -24.61
C ASP A 171 -12.21 3.23 -23.35
N ARG A 172 -12.55 4.21 -22.51
CA ARG A 172 -13.22 3.99 -21.21
C ARG A 172 -14.59 3.30 -21.35
N SER A 173 -15.26 3.40 -22.48
CA SER A 173 -16.55 2.73 -22.72
C SER A 173 -16.42 1.20 -22.75
N ASN A 174 -15.22 0.70 -22.97
CA ASN A 174 -14.90 -0.73 -22.94
C ASN A 174 -14.54 -1.26 -21.55
N TRP A 175 -14.58 -0.42 -20.52
CA TRP A 175 -14.19 -0.85 -19.17
C TRP A 175 -15.38 -1.42 -18.39
N GLU A 176 -15.07 -2.48 -17.63
CA GLU A 176 -15.97 -3.03 -16.63
C GLU A 176 -15.49 -2.65 -15.23
N SER A 177 -16.43 -2.24 -14.38
CA SER A 177 -16.20 -2.05 -12.95
C SER A 177 -16.44 -3.35 -12.18
N GLY A 178 -15.90 -3.44 -10.96
CA GLY A 178 -16.22 -4.55 -10.04
C GLY A 178 -15.22 -5.70 -10.06
N SER A 179 -14.09 -5.56 -10.76
CA SER A 179 -13.00 -6.54 -10.61
C SER A 179 -12.60 -6.73 -9.15
N GLN A 180 -12.41 -7.97 -8.76
CA GLN A 180 -11.88 -8.34 -7.44
C GLN A 180 -10.35 -8.55 -7.46
N GLU A 181 -9.73 -8.42 -8.61
CA GLU A 181 -8.26 -8.47 -8.75
C GLU A 181 -7.66 -7.06 -8.67
N PRO A 182 -6.49 -6.90 -8.00
CA PRO A 182 -5.81 -7.92 -7.20
C PRO A 182 -6.53 -8.21 -5.88
N PHE A 183 -6.49 -9.47 -5.45
CA PHE A 183 -7.04 -9.87 -4.16
C PHE A 183 -5.92 -9.95 -3.10
N PRO A 184 -6.11 -9.41 -1.87
CA PRO A 184 -7.35 -8.82 -1.31
C PRO A 184 -7.46 -7.29 -1.49
N GLU A 185 -6.59 -6.68 -2.27
CA GLU A 185 -6.39 -5.24 -2.34
C GLU A 185 -7.68 -4.49 -2.74
N GLN A 186 -8.40 -4.95 -3.80
CA GLN A 186 -9.65 -4.31 -4.22
C GLN A 186 -10.77 -4.41 -3.18
N PHE A 187 -10.78 -5.46 -2.38
CA PHE A 187 -11.69 -5.59 -1.25
C PHE A 187 -11.30 -4.62 -0.12
N ASN A 188 -10.03 -4.59 0.25
CA ASN A 188 -9.54 -3.78 1.36
C ASN A 188 -9.78 -2.28 1.15
N THR A 189 -9.48 -1.76 -0.07
CA THR A 189 -9.68 -0.33 -0.36
C THR A 189 -11.15 0.07 -0.24
N ARG A 190 -12.08 -0.72 -0.80
CA ARG A 190 -13.54 -0.45 -0.72
C ARG A 190 -14.06 -0.51 0.72
N CYS A 191 -13.61 -1.51 1.50
CA CYS A 191 -13.98 -1.63 2.90
C CYS A 191 -13.41 -0.49 3.76
N ALA A 192 -12.19 -0.04 3.48
CA ALA A 192 -11.59 1.10 4.17
C ALA A 192 -12.37 2.39 3.88
N GLU A 193 -12.69 2.65 2.62
CA GLU A 193 -13.42 3.85 2.20
C GLU A 193 -14.80 3.98 2.85
N ALA A 194 -15.50 2.87 3.02
CA ALA A 194 -16.80 2.88 3.72
C ALA A 194 -16.69 3.29 5.19
N ALA A 195 -15.52 3.12 5.82
CA ALA A 195 -15.25 3.45 7.22
C ALA A 195 -14.52 4.80 7.39
N THR A 196 -14.20 5.51 6.29
CA THR A 196 -13.43 6.76 6.32
C THR A 196 -14.31 7.99 6.13
N GLY A 197 -13.87 9.11 6.67
CA GLY A 197 -14.59 10.38 6.58
C GLY A 197 -14.00 11.35 5.54
N ILE A 198 -12.73 11.17 5.20
CA ILE A 198 -11.99 11.99 4.22
C ILE A 198 -11.21 11.06 3.29
N HIS A 199 -11.27 11.33 2.01
CA HIS A 199 -10.63 10.55 0.96
C HIS A 199 -9.61 11.41 0.23
N LEU A 200 -8.34 11.02 0.26
CA LEU A 200 -7.25 11.69 -0.44
C LEU A 200 -6.93 10.90 -1.71
N ALA A 201 -7.53 11.31 -2.81
CA ALA A 201 -7.38 10.67 -4.11
C ALA A 201 -6.05 11.08 -4.78
N PRO A 202 -5.29 10.14 -5.36
CA PRO A 202 -4.07 10.47 -6.10
C PRO A 202 -4.31 11.32 -7.34
N VAL A 203 -5.34 11.00 -8.11
CA VAL A 203 -5.67 11.66 -9.37
C VAL A 203 -7.18 11.84 -9.54
N GLU A 204 -7.58 12.69 -10.49
CA GLU A 204 -9.00 12.99 -10.75
C GLU A 204 -9.81 11.73 -11.11
N LEU A 205 -9.20 10.78 -11.79
CA LEU A 205 -9.86 9.51 -12.13
C LEU A 205 -10.30 8.72 -10.88
N ASP A 206 -9.48 8.72 -9.83
CA ASP A 206 -9.81 8.04 -8.56
C ASP A 206 -10.98 8.73 -7.85
N ARG A 207 -11.04 10.07 -7.93
CA ARG A 207 -12.19 10.85 -7.47
C ARG A 207 -13.46 10.52 -8.26
N GLU A 208 -13.37 10.45 -9.60
CA GLU A 208 -14.50 10.07 -10.46
C GLU A 208 -15.07 8.69 -10.07
N PHE A 209 -14.21 7.71 -9.74
CA PHE A 209 -14.69 6.39 -9.30
C PHE A 209 -15.48 6.47 -8.01
N MET A 210 -14.98 7.20 -7.02
CA MET A 210 -15.68 7.36 -5.74
C MET A 210 -17.01 8.10 -5.91
N LEU A 211 -17.08 9.14 -6.73
CA LEU A 211 -18.33 9.85 -7.04
C LEU A 211 -19.35 8.91 -7.70
N ASN A 212 -18.92 8.07 -8.64
CA ASN A 212 -19.78 7.09 -9.30
C ASN A 212 -20.27 5.99 -8.34
N GLU A 213 -19.54 5.72 -7.27
CA GLU A 213 -19.93 4.80 -6.20
C GLU A 213 -20.78 5.48 -5.10
N GLY A 214 -21.05 6.79 -5.22
CA GLY A 214 -21.96 7.55 -4.35
C GLY A 214 -21.29 8.23 -3.15
N TYR A 215 -19.96 8.36 -3.14
CA TYR A 215 -19.26 9.15 -2.10
C TYR A 215 -19.52 10.66 -2.31
N CYS A 216 -19.54 11.42 -1.20
CA CYS A 216 -19.77 12.85 -1.24
C CYS A 216 -18.52 13.60 -1.71
N ASP A 217 -18.72 14.51 -2.67
CA ASP A 217 -17.64 15.28 -3.29
C ASP A 217 -16.85 16.16 -2.30
N ASP A 218 -17.54 16.72 -1.31
CA ASP A 218 -16.95 17.57 -0.26
C ASP A 218 -15.98 16.84 0.67
N ARG A 219 -15.88 15.51 0.57
CA ARG A 219 -14.98 14.65 1.34
C ARG A 219 -13.87 14.02 0.52
N ILE A 220 -13.80 14.32 -0.77
CA ILE A 220 -12.79 13.77 -1.69
C ILE A 220 -11.86 14.90 -2.14
N PHE A 221 -10.57 14.74 -1.88
CA PHE A 221 -9.55 15.72 -2.23
C PHE A 221 -8.52 15.07 -3.15
N VAL A 222 -8.28 15.66 -4.31
CA VAL A 222 -7.21 15.22 -5.22
C VAL A 222 -5.91 15.88 -4.79
N VAL A 223 -4.96 15.09 -4.30
CA VAL A 223 -3.77 15.58 -3.60
C VAL A 223 -2.45 15.07 -4.17
N GLY A 224 -2.49 14.25 -5.22
CA GLY A 224 -1.31 13.53 -5.69
C GLY A 224 -1.02 12.27 -4.87
N ASN A 225 0.20 11.75 -5.00
CA ASN A 225 0.62 10.54 -4.28
C ASN A 225 1.96 10.79 -3.59
N SER A 226 2.00 10.56 -2.29
CA SER A 226 3.18 10.73 -1.43
C SER A 226 4.38 9.82 -1.81
N VAL A 227 4.17 8.84 -2.71
CA VAL A 227 5.28 8.10 -3.32
C VAL A 227 6.21 9.02 -4.11
N ALA A 228 5.70 10.13 -4.66
CA ALA A 228 6.53 11.11 -5.38
C ALA A 228 7.52 11.80 -4.43
N ASP A 229 7.05 12.18 -3.23
CA ASP A 229 7.87 12.79 -2.18
C ASP A 229 8.95 11.81 -1.69
N ALA A 230 8.55 10.56 -1.41
CA ALA A 230 9.47 9.51 -1.02
C ALA A 230 10.51 9.19 -2.11
N THR A 231 10.10 9.20 -3.37
CA THR A 231 11.01 8.99 -4.51
C THR A 231 12.01 10.14 -4.61
N HIS A 232 11.56 11.38 -4.44
CA HIS A 232 12.44 12.55 -4.46
C HIS A 232 13.47 12.49 -3.33
N GLU A 233 13.05 12.13 -2.11
CA GLU A 233 13.96 11.90 -0.98
C GLU A 233 14.95 10.76 -1.26
N ALA A 234 14.50 9.66 -1.88
CA ALA A 234 15.34 8.52 -2.24
C ALA A 234 16.37 8.86 -3.32
N LEU A 235 16.02 9.70 -4.30
CA LEU A 235 16.95 10.17 -5.35
C LEU A 235 18.14 10.92 -4.75
N GLY A 236 17.93 11.74 -3.73
CA GLY A 236 19.01 12.41 -3.01
C GLY A 236 20.00 11.46 -2.35
N ARG A 237 19.58 10.22 -2.05
CA ARG A 237 20.44 9.17 -1.47
C ARG A 237 21.01 8.20 -2.51
N ALA A 238 20.52 8.25 -3.75
CA ALA A 238 20.92 7.31 -4.80
C ALA A 238 22.41 7.37 -5.12
N GLU A 239 23.03 8.54 -5.00
CA GLU A 239 24.47 8.74 -5.22
C GLU A 239 25.35 7.92 -4.27
N SER A 240 24.84 7.58 -3.08
CA SER A 240 25.52 6.73 -2.10
C SER A 240 25.26 5.23 -2.27
N SER A 241 24.49 4.86 -3.29
CA SER A 241 24.12 3.46 -3.53
C SER A 241 25.31 2.65 -4.08
N THR A 242 25.59 1.50 -3.46
CA THR A 242 26.61 0.56 -3.91
C THR A 242 26.07 -0.52 -4.85
N VAL A 243 24.83 -0.35 -5.38
CA VAL A 243 24.21 -1.40 -6.20
C VAL A 243 25.02 -1.69 -7.48
N PHE A 244 25.53 -0.67 -8.14
CA PHE A 244 26.33 -0.84 -9.36
C PHE A 244 27.77 -1.30 -9.09
N GLU A 245 28.28 -1.09 -7.86
CA GLU A 245 29.55 -1.70 -7.44
C GLU A 245 29.40 -3.22 -7.25
N ARG A 246 28.25 -3.65 -6.72
CA ARG A 246 27.92 -5.06 -6.52
C ARG A 246 27.42 -5.76 -7.79
N HIS A 247 26.84 -5.01 -8.71
CA HIS A 247 26.24 -5.46 -9.95
C HIS A 247 26.69 -4.59 -11.13
N PRO A 248 27.97 -4.63 -11.49
CA PRO A 248 28.52 -3.79 -12.56
C PRO A 248 27.87 -4.05 -13.92
N GLU A 249 27.31 -5.24 -14.11
CA GLU A 249 26.57 -5.63 -15.32
C GLU A 249 25.30 -4.80 -15.55
N LEU A 250 24.81 -4.09 -14.53
CA LEU A 250 23.63 -3.22 -14.60
C LEU A 250 23.98 -1.74 -14.75
N ALA A 251 25.27 -1.38 -14.69
CA ALA A 251 25.70 0.02 -14.59
C ALA A 251 25.39 0.86 -15.83
N ASP A 252 25.26 0.23 -17.02
CA ASP A 252 24.85 0.91 -18.25
C ASP A 252 23.36 1.26 -18.31
N GLY A 253 22.56 0.75 -17.37
CA GLY A 253 21.12 1.02 -17.29
C GLY A 253 20.26 0.34 -18.36
N ASP A 254 20.87 -0.41 -19.27
CA ASP A 254 20.16 -1.12 -20.37
C ASP A 254 19.74 -2.52 -19.94
N PHE A 255 18.66 -2.58 -19.13
CA PHE A 255 18.06 -3.85 -18.74
C PHE A 255 16.55 -3.74 -18.56
N VAL A 256 15.86 -4.87 -18.73
CA VAL A 256 14.42 -4.99 -18.45
C VAL A 256 14.23 -5.61 -17.07
N ARG A 257 13.50 -4.90 -16.20
CA ARG A 257 13.19 -5.39 -14.87
C ARG A 257 11.85 -6.12 -14.85
N PHE A 258 11.88 -7.38 -14.40
CA PHE A 258 10.69 -8.17 -14.11
C PHE A 258 10.44 -8.27 -12.60
N CYS A 259 9.19 -8.06 -12.20
CA CYS A 259 8.75 -8.23 -10.82
C CYS A 259 7.40 -8.97 -10.82
N ILE A 260 7.43 -10.27 -10.49
CA ILE A 260 6.26 -11.15 -10.53
C ILE A 260 5.94 -11.56 -9.10
N HIS A 261 4.97 -10.92 -8.46
CA HIS A 261 4.68 -11.17 -7.04
C HIS A 261 3.18 -11.29 -6.71
N ARG A 262 2.29 -11.02 -7.66
CA ARG A 262 0.85 -11.16 -7.46
C ARG A 262 0.47 -12.65 -7.35
N GLY A 263 -0.40 -12.96 -6.37
CA GLY A 263 -0.83 -14.33 -6.11
C GLY A 263 -1.42 -15.00 -7.35
N GLU A 264 -2.29 -14.29 -8.07
CA GLU A 264 -2.96 -14.73 -9.28
C GLU A 264 -1.99 -15.18 -10.38
N ASN A 265 -0.83 -14.51 -10.47
CA ASN A 265 0.20 -14.84 -11.45
C ASN A 265 1.11 -15.98 -10.95
N CYS A 266 1.44 -15.99 -9.65
CA CYS A 266 2.38 -16.94 -9.08
C CYS A 266 1.76 -18.32 -8.77
N THR A 267 0.43 -18.41 -8.59
CA THR A 267 -0.27 -19.67 -8.29
C THR A 267 -0.95 -20.29 -9.50
N ASN A 268 -1.06 -19.56 -10.61
CA ASN A 268 -1.63 -20.02 -11.86
C ASN A 268 -0.50 -20.34 -12.87
N GLU A 269 -0.29 -21.62 -13.14
CA GLU A 269 0.77 -22.09 -14.03
C GLU A 269 0.72 -21.43 -15.41
N LYS A 270 -0.47 -21.33 -16.02
CA LYS A 270 -0.63 -20.76 -17.37
C LYS A 270 -0.22 -19.28 -17.39
N ARG A 271 -0.66 -18.49 -16.39
CA ARG A 271 -0.29 -17.06 -16.29
C ARG A 271 1.21 -16.91 -16.02
N PHE A 272 1.76 -17.70 -15.10
CA PHE A 272 3.19 -17.63 -14.77
C PHE A 272 4.05 -17.99 -15.97
N ARG A 273 3.75 -19.10 -16.67
CA ARG A 273 4.49 -19.51 -17.86
C ARG A 273 4.45 -18.46 -18.97
N ALA A 274 3.31 -17.84 -19.23
CA ALA A 274 3.20 -16.80 -20.25
C ALA A 274 4.14 -15.60 -19.95
N ILE A 275 4.25 -15.18 -18.68
CA ILE A 275 5.17 -14.10 -18.26
C ILE A 275 6.62 -14.58 -18.34
N TYR A 276 6.89 -15.81 -17.92
CA TYR A 276 8.22 -16.41 -17.94
C TYR A 276 8.75 -16.62 -19.35
N ASP A 277 7.91 -17.06 -20.27
CA ASP A 277 8.27 -17.23 -21.68
C ASP A 277 8.52 -15.88 -22.37
N ALA A 278 7.73 -14.83 -22.04
CA ALA A 278 8.02 -13.48 -22.52
C ALA A 278 9.40 -12.97 -22.03
N MET A 279 9.78 -13.30 -20.79
CA MET A 279 11.10 -13.00 -20.26
C MET A 279 12.20 -13.74 -21.02
N LYS A 280 12.01 -15.05 -21.33
CA LYS A 280 12.95 -15.82 -22.14
C LYS A 280 13.14 -15.25 -23.55
N MET A 281 12.05 -14.87 -24.21
CA MET A 281 12.11 -14.23 -25.52
C MET A 281 12.97 -12.96 -25.53
N MET A 282 12.86 -12.13 -24.45
CA MET A 282 13.70 -10.94 -24.32
C MET A 282 15.18 -11.28 -24.14
N ILE A 283 15.50 -12.37 -23.45
CA ILE A 283 16.88 -12.85 -23.31
C ILE A 283 17.40 -13.36 -24.67
N GLU A 284 16.58 -14.07 -25.42
CA GLU A 284 16.90 -14.55 -26.78
C GLU A 284 17.16 -13.38 -27.74
N ASP A 285 16.43 -12.25 -27.57
CA ASP A 285 16.66 -10.99 -28.26
C ASP A 285 17.90 -10.20 -27.76
N CYS A 286 18.78 -10.84 -27.00
CA CYS A 286 20.01 -10.25 -26.43
C CYS A 286 19.75 -9.08 -25.46
N ARG A 287 18.58 -9.00 -24.80
CA ARG A 287 18.32 -8.01 -23.78
C ARG A 287 18.76 -8.52 -22.41
N LYS A 288 19.33 -7.63 -21.59
CA LYS A 288 19.59 -7.94 -20.19
C LYS A 288 18.25 -7.96 -19.42
N VAL A 289 18.04 -8.99 -18.62
CA VAL A 289 16.83 -9.16 -17.82
C VAL A 289 17.20 -9.27 -16.35
N LEU A 290 16.58 -8.41 -15.53
CA LEU A 290 16.68 -8.44 -14.07
C LEU A 290 15.36 -8.95 -13.48
N LEU A 291 15.35 -10.17 -12.98
CA LEU A 291 14.22 -10.72 -12.25
C LEU A 291 14.37 -10.46 -10.74
N ILE A 292 13.40 -9.77 -10.17
CA ILE A 292 13.36 -9.52 -8.71
C ILE A 292 12.91 -10.80 -8.01
N SER A 293 13.82 -11.37 -7.20
CA SER A 293 13.54 -12.55 -6.39
C SER A 293 12.71 -12.18 -5.16
N LEU A 294 11.46 -12.63 -5.15
CA LEU A 294 10.53 -12.52 -4.03
C LEU A 294 10.01 -13.92 -3.70
N PHE A 295 9.57 -14.14 -2.46
CA PHE A 295 9.14 -15.45 -1.98
C PHE A 295 8.13 -16.15 -2.91
N LYS A 296 7.09 -15.43 -3.39
CA LYS A 296 6.09 -15.98 -4.32
C LYS A 296 6.71 -16.28 -5.70
N THR A 297 7.62 -15.43 -6.18
CA THR A 297 8.34 -15.63 -7.45
C THR A 297 9.21 -16.88 -7.39
N GLU A 298 9.97 -17.05 -6.31
CA GLU A 298 10.83 -18.24 -6.13
C GLU A 298 10.01 -19.52 -6.03
N SER A 299 8.89 -19.47 -5.32
CA SER A 299 7.98 -20.63 -5.23
C SER A 299 7.40 -20.99 -6.60
N ALA A 300 6.99 -19.99 -7.40
CA ALA A 300 6.46 -20.22 -8.74
C ALA A 300 7.53 -20.75 -9.70
N LEU A 301 8.77 -20.24 -9.63
CA LEU A 301 9.90 -20.77 -10.39
C LEU A 301 10.19 -22.25 -10.08
N LYS A 302 10.12 -22.64 -8.80
CA LYS A 302 10.31 -24.03 -8.38
C LYS A 302 9.22 -24.97 -8.90
N ASN A 303 7.98 -24.47 -8.99
CA ASN A 303 6.82 -25.27 -9.36
C ASN A 303 6.55 -25.29 -10.87
N PHE A 304 6.85 -24.23 -11.58
CA PHE A 304 6.41 -23.99 -12.96
C PHE A 304 7.54 -23.55 -13.93
N GLY A 305 8.71 -23.18 -13.41
CA GLY A 305 9.85 -22.65 -14.17
C GLY A 305 10.68 -23.69 -14.94
#